data_3564906a607f2e87f3fccadb0c005a13
#
_entry.id   3564906a607f2e87f3fccadb0c005a13
#
_cell.length_a   1.000
_cell.length_b   1.000
_cell.length_c   1.000
_cell.angle_alpha   90.00
_cell.angle_beta   90.00
_cell.angle_gamma   90.00
#
_symmetry.space_group_name_H-M   'P 1'
#
loop_
_entity.id
_entity.type
_entity.pdbx_description
1 polymer ?
#
loop_
_entity_poly.entity_id
_entity_poly.type
_entity_poly.pdbx_seq_one_letter_code
_entity_poly.pdbx_strand_id
1 'polypeptide(L)'
;KAMNKNTEQLTSDLWSGRIAQIKDDFIYINAGKQTGLRIGDTLIVQELGEDIIDPQTGVSLGRAPGVVRGKLQINGFFGNNGSVAGGISGGGFKNNDLVKLQY
;
A
#
# COMPACT_ATOMS: atom_id res chain seq x y z
N LYS A 1 11.00 13.18 22.97
CA LYS A 1 10.97 14.09 22.25
C LYS A 1 10.99 13.84 20.81
N ALA A 2 11.57 14.59 20.07
CA ALA A 2 11.51 14.53 18.63
C ALA A 2 11.89 13.17 18.10
N MET A 3 12.74 12.51 18.80
CA MET A 3 13.10 11.23 18.39
C MET A 3 12.02 10.23 18.35
N ASN A 4 11.11 10.34 19.26
CA ASN A 4 9.98 9.45 19.27
C ASN A 4 9.15 9.59 18.03
N LYS A 5 8.97 10.80 17.60
CA LYS A 5 8.20 11.02 16.42
C LYS A 5 8.86 10.45 15.22
N ASN A 6 10.16 10.58 15.13
CA ASN A 6 10.88 10.03 14.01
C ASN A 6 10.75 8.53 13.97
N THR A 7 10.79 7.91 15.11
CA THR A 7 10.65 6.48 15.18
C THR A 7 9.31 6.02 14.67
N GLU A 8 8.27 6.72 15.05
CA GLU A 8 6.96 6.39 14.59
C GLU A 8 6.83 6.51 13.09
N GLN A 9 7.39 7.56 12.57
CA GLN A 9 7.35 7.77 11.17
C GLN A 9 8.05 6.67 10.40
N LEU A 10 9.22 6.30 10.88
CA LEU A 10 9.95 5.23 10.25
C LEU A 10 9.15 3.94 10.26
N THR A 11 8.49 3.66 11.36
CA THR A 11 7.71 2.46 11.45
C THR A 11 6.59 2.43 10.43
N SER A 12 5.90 3.53 10.28
CA SER A 12 4.80 3.58 9.35
C SER A 12 5.28 3.52 7.90
N ASP A 13 6.54 3.86 7.65
CA ASP A 13 7.05 3.83 6.30
C ASP A 13 7.78 2.54 5.95
N LEU A 14 7.87 1.62 6.90
CA LEU A 14 8.61 0.41 6.67
C LEU A 14 8.03 -0.48 5.62
N TRP A 15 6.75 -0.34 5.33
CA TRP A 15 6.12 -1.23 4.39
C TRP A 15 5.14 -0.51 3.49
N SER A 16 5.24 -0.83 2.22
CA SER A 16 4.22 -0.50 1.26
C SER A 16 4.29 -1.53 0.15
N GLY A 17 3.19 -1.72 -0.53
CA GLY A 17 3.15 -2.65 -1.63
C GLY A 17 2.21 -2.13 -2.69
N ARG A 18 1.91 -2.98 -3.64
CA ARG A 18 1.05 -2.63 -4.75
C ARG A 18 0.03 -3.73 -4.98
N ILE A 19 -1.10 -3.35 -5.50
CA ILE A 19 -2.08 -4.33 -5.94
C ILE A 19 -1.54 -4.94 -7.23
N ALA A 20 -1.32 -6.25 -7.21
CA ALA A 20 -0.79 -6.95 -8.36
C ALA A 20 -1.89 -7.34 -9.32
N GLN A 21 -3.04 -7.73 -8.81
CA GLN A 21 -4.13 -8.18 -9.65
C GLN A 21 -5.43 -8.13 -8.85
N ILE A 22 -6.53 -7.85 -9.53
CA ILE A 22 -7.86 -7.91 -8.94
C ILE A 22 -8.65 -8.93 -9.73
N LYS A 23 -9.24 -9.87 -9.00
CA LYS A 23 -10.01 -10.93 -9.66
C LYS A 23 -11.25 -11.19 -8.82
N ASP A 24 -12.40 -10.93 -9.39
CA ASP A 24 -13.67 -11.04 -8.67
C ASP A 24 -13.60 -10.20 -7.40
N ASP A 25 -13.79 -10.78 -6.25
CA ASP A 25 -13.74 -10.06 -4.99
C ASP A 25 -12.39 -10.14 -4.32
N PHE A 26 -11.41 -10.75 -4.98
CA PHE A 26 -10.12 -10.96 -4.37
C PHE A 26 -9.10 -9.97 -4.91
N ILE A 27 -8.31 -9.43 -4.02
CA ILE A 27 -7.29 -8.45 -4.38
C ILE A 27 -5.95 -9.04 -3.98
N TYR A 28 -5.09 -9.24 -4.98
CA TYR A 28 -3.78 -9.85 -4.78
C TYR A 28 -2.73 -8.78 -4.65
N ILE A 29 -1.88 -8.92 -3.65
CA ILE A 29 -0.90 -7.92 -3.28
C ILE A 29 0.48 -8.53 -3.37
N ASN A 30 1.45 -7.77 -3.82
CA ASN A 30 2.81 -8.23 -4.05
C ASN A 30 3.65 -8.25 -2.79
N ALA A 31 3.03 -8.39 -1.64
CA ALA A 31 3.72 -8.49 -0.37
C ALA A 31 2.94 -9.44 0.52
N GLY A 32 3.61 -10.15 1.37
CA GLY A 32 2.94 -11.15 2.18
C GLY A 32 3.65 -11.40 3.49
N LYS A 33 3.76 -12.67 3.88
CA LYS A 33 4.32 -13.05 5.16
C LYS A 33 5.69 -12.47 5.42
N GLN A 34 6.53 -12.44 4.40
CA GLN A 34 7.89 -11.98 4.57
C GLN A 34 7.99 -10.51 4.94
N THR A 35 6.96 -9.75 4.67
CA THR A 35 6.95 -8.34 5.04
C THR A 35 6.35 -8.13 6.42
N GLY A 36 5.96 -9.18 7.09
CA GLY A 36 5.39 -9.07 8.42
C GLY A 36 3.88 -8.94 8.47
N LEU A 37 3.23 -9.07 7.33
CA LEU A 37 1.77 -9.02 7.31
C LEU A 37 1.18 -10.27 7.94
N ARG A 38 0.01 -10.09 8.54
CA ARG A 38 -0.72 -11.20 9.16
C ARG A 38 -2.16 -11.17 8.71
N ILE A 39 -2.79 -12.32 8.77
CA ILE A 39 -4.21 -12.40 8.46
C ILE A 39 -4.98 -11.51 9.43
N GLY A 40 -5.88 -10.72 8.90
CA GLY A 40 -6.63 -9.76 9.69
C GLY A 40 -6.09 -8.36 9.67
N ASP A 41 -4.87 -8.17 9.17
CA ASP A 41 -4.30 -6.83 9.07
C ASP A 41 -5.11 -5.98 8.09
N THR A 42 -5.21 -4.71 8.38
CA THR A 42 -5.92 -3.77 7.54
C THR A 42 -4.91 -2.96 6.74
N LEU A 43 -5.21 -2.82 5.46
CA LEU A 43 -4.37 -2.02 4.56
C LEU A 43 -5.17 -0.85 4.03
N ILE A 44 -4.49 0.26 3.83
CA ILE A 44 -5.07 1.43 3.20
C ILE A 44 -4.65 1.43 1.74
N VAL A 45 -5.60 1.63 0.84
CA VAL A 45 -5.34 1.66 -0.59
C VAL A 45 -5.41 3.10 -1.07
N GLN A 46 -4.37 3.52 -1.78
CA GLN A 46 -4.30 4.85 -2.37
C GLN A 46 -3.96 4.72 -3.83
N GLU A 47 -4.50 5.61 -4.65
CA GLU A 47 -4.04 5.63 -6.02
C GLU A 47 -2.64 6.21 -6.07
N LEU A 48 -1.90 5.84 -7.10
CA LEU A 48 -0.59 6.43 -7.32
C LEU A 48 -0.78 7.85 -7.80
N GLY A 49 -0.13 8.77 -7.12
CA GLY A 49 -0.22 10.16 -7.51
C GLY A 49 0.65 10.46 -8.71
N GLU A 50 0.61 11.70 -9.14
CA GLU A 50 1.39 12.15 -10.27
C GLU A 50 2.86 12.23 -9.94
N ASP A 51 3.67 11.98 -10.95
CA ASP A 51 5.09 12.15 -10.82
C ASP A 51 5.40 13.65 -10.84
N ILE A 52 6.09 14.12 -9.83
CA ILE A 52 6.42 15.54 -9.74
C ILE A 52 7.81 15.74 -10.34
N ILE A 53 7.87 16.52 -11.38
CA ILE A 53 9.10 16.74 -12.13
C ILE A 53 9.63 18.13 -11.83
N ASP A 54 10.92 18.21 -11.53
CA ASP A 54 11.59 19.50 -11.36
C ASP A 54 11.67 20.16 -12.73
N PRO A 55 11.04 21.34 -12.90
CA PRO A 55 11.04 21.95 -14.23
C PRO A 55 12.40 22.41 -14.70
N GLN A 56 13.33 22.60 -13.78
CA GLN A 56 14.66 23.09 -14.14
C GLN A 56 15.57 21.97 -14.61
N THR A 57 15.47 20.82 -13.98
CA THR A 57 16.39 19.73 -14.27
C THR A 57 15.74 18.58 -15.01
N GLY A 58 14.41 18.50 -15.02
CA GLY A 58 13.72 17.36 -15.60
C GLY A 58 13.78 16.10 -14.77
N VAL A 59 14.27 16.20 -13.54
CA VAL A 59 14.44 15.05 -12.67
C VAL A 59 13.18 14.87 -11.83
N SER A 60 12.78 13.61 -11.63
CA SER A 60 11.64 13.32 -10.79
C SER A 60 11.95 13.58 -9.34
N LEU A 61 11.08 14.33 -8.68
CA LEU A 61 11.19 14.62 -7.26
C LEU A 61 10.40 13.62 -6.41
N GLY A 62 9.67 12.70 -7.06
CA GLY A 62 8.84 11.74 -6.39
C GLY A 62 7.41 11.89 -6.83
N ARG A 63 6.52 11.14 -6.21
CA ARG A 63 5.12 11.17 -6.57
C ARG A 63 4.32 11.93 -5.54
N ALA A 64 3.36 12.68 -6.01
CA ALA A 64 2.42 13.35 -5.11
C ALA A 64 1.52 12.30 -4.46
N PRO A 65 0.99 12.56 -3.26
CA PRO A 65 0.05 11.62 -2.66
C PRO A 65 -1.21 11.52 -3.50
N GLY A 66 -1.70 10.30 -3.66
CA GLY A 66 -2.94 10.09 -4.37
C GLY A 66 -4.12 10.02 -3.42
N VAL A 67 -5.29 9.88 -3.99
CA VAL A 67 -6.52 9.79 -3.21
C VAL A 67 -6.63 8.41 -2.59
N VAL A 68 -7.06 8.35 -1.34
CA VAL A 68 -7.34 7.08 -0.68
C VAL A 68 -8.61 6.50 -1.29
N ARG A 69 -8.53 5.24 -1.75
CA ARG A 69 -9.69 4.59 -2.33
C ARG A 69 -10.48 3.81 -1.30
N GLY A 70 -9.82 3.29 -0.30
CA GLY A 70 -10.51 2.50 0.71
C GLY A 70 -9.56 1.65 1.51
N LYS A 71 -10.10 0.60 2.09
CA LYS A 71 -9.32 -0.29 2.96
C LYS A 71 -9.57 -1.73 2.60
N LEU A 72 -8.55 -2.54 2.85
CA LEU A 72 -8.58 -3.99 2.63
C LEU A 72 -8.23 -4.70 3.91
N GLN A 73 -8.61 -5.96 3.99
CA GLN A 73 -8.21 -6.81 5.09
C GLN A 73 -7.54 -8.05 4.52
N ILE A 74 -6.40 -8.41 5.08
CA ILE A 74 -5.66 -9.58 4.63
C ILE A 74 -6.42 -10.83 5.02
N ASN A 75 -6.73 -11.67 4.04
CA ASN A 75 -7.45 -12.91 4.28
C ASN A 75 -6.56 -14.14 4.18
N GLY A 76 -5.45 -14.05 3.47
CA GLY A 76 -4.56 -15.18 3.33
C GLY A 76 -3.30 -14.82 2.59
N PHE A 77 -2.48 -15.82 2.37
CA PHE A 77 -1.22 -15.65 1.68
C PHE A 77 -1.11 -16.66 0.55
N PHE A 78 -0.29 -16.35 -0.42
CA PHE A 78 -0.02 -17.27 -1.50
C PHE A 78 1.41 -17.07 -1.99
N GLY A 79 1.96 -18.11 -2.60
CA GLY A 79 3.32 -18.04 -3.11
C GLY A 79 4.32 -17.73 -2.02
N ASN A 80 5.46 -17.20 -2.40
CA ASN A 80 6.52 -16.91 -1.47
C ASN A 80 6.30 -15.62 -0.70
N ASN A 81 5.72 -14.64 -1.35
CA ASN A 81 5.54 -13.35 -0.69
C ASN A 81 4.35 -12.62 -1.29
N GLY A 82 3.24 -13.29 -1.40
CA GLY A 82 2.01 -12.68 -1.88
C GLY A 82 0.92 -12.78 -0.85
N SER A 83 -0.04 -11.89 -0.91
CA SER A 83 -1.19 -11.96 -0.03
C SER A 83 -2.46 -11.70 -0.81
N VAL A 84 -3.56 -12.18 -0.28
CA VAL A 84 -4.87 -11.96 -0.86
C VAL A 84 -5.72 -11.26 0.19
N ALA A 85 -6.45 -10.25 -0.25
CA ALA A 85 -7.23 -9.41 0.65
C ALA A 85 -8.62 -9.18 0.08
N GLY A 86 -9.51 -8.75 0.94
CA GLY A 86 -10.86 -8.36 0.52
C GLY A 86 -11.12 -6.93 0.94
N GLY A 87 -12.00 -6.26 0.22
CA GLY A 87 -12.35 -4.89 0.55
C GLY A 87 -13.23 -4.82 1.78
N ILE A 88 -12.91 -3.93 2.70
CA ILE A 88 -13.76 -3.71 3.86
C ILE A 88 -14.38 -2.32 3.85
N SER A 89 -13.86 -1.40 3.07
CA SER A 89 -14.51 -0.11 2.89
C SER A 89 -13.99 0.50 1.60
N GLY A 90 -14.78 1.40 1.03
CA GLY A 90 -14.41 2.04 -0.22
C GLY A 90 -14.57 1.12 -1.41
N GLY A 91 -13.90 1.46 -2.48
CA GLY A 91 -13.96 0.66 -3.69
C GLY A 91 -13.19 1.32 -4.82
N GLY A 92 -13.42 0.80 -6.03
CA GLY A 92 -12.72 1.33 -7.19
C GLY A 92 -11.25 1.01 -7.22
N PHE A 93 -10.83 -0.05 -6.52
CA PHE A 93 -9.45 -0.45 -6.48
C PHE A 93 -8.95 -0.83 -7.86
N LYS A 94 -7.71 -0.54 -8.14
CA LYS A 94 -7.12 -0.83 -9.44
C LYS A 94 -5.76 -1.49 -9.28
N ASN A 95 -5.37 -2.19 -10.32
CA ASN A 95 -4.03 -2.76 -10.36
C ASN A 95 -3.01 -1.65 -10.18
N ASN A 96 -1.96 -1.96 -9.48
CA ASN A 96 -0.86 -1.03 -9.24
C ASN A 96 -1.15 0.06 -8.22
N ASP A 97 -2.34 0.06 -7.63
CA ASP A 97 -2.62 0.99 -6.52
C ASP A 97 -1.67 0.70 -5.37
N LEU A 98 -1.32 1.74 -4.66
CA LEU A 98 -0.43 1.62 -3.51
C LEU A 98 -1.20 1.13 -2.31
N VAL A 99 -0.62 0.21 -1.55
CA VAL A 99 -1.21 -0.25 -0.30
C VAL A 99 -0.23 -0.05 0.83
N LYS A 100 -0.75 0.36 1.97
CA LYS A 100 0.05 0.58 3.17
C LYS A 100 -0.63 -0.05 4.35
N LEU A 101 0.18 -0.52 5.29
CA LEU A 101 -0.36 -1.11 6.50
C LEU A 101 -0.94 -0.02 7.39
N GLN A 102 -2.12 -0.26 7.89
CA GLN A 102 -2.75 0.67 8.82
C GLN A 102 -2.52 0.17 10.24
N TYR A 103 -2.00 1.03 11.08
CA TYR A 103 -1.77 0.72 12.50
C TYR A 103 -2.87 1.27 13.38
#